data_8ca27b97997120a882fabd738824f3c3
#
_entry.id   8ca27b97997120a882fabd738824f3c3
#
_cell.length_a   1.000
_cell.length_b   1.000
_cell.length_c   1.000
_cell.angle_alpha   90.00
_cell.angle_beta   90.00
_cell.angle_gamma   90.00
#
_symmetry.space_group_name_H-M   'P 1'
#
loop_
_entity.id
_entity.type
_entity.pdbx_description
1 polymer ?
#
loop_
_entity_poly.entity_id
_entity_poly.type
_entity_poly.pdbx_seq_one_letter_code
_entity_poly.pdbx_strand_id
1 'polypeptide(L)'
;MRTTLKKGIGRGAALNGNGHAVLPPGALTPVTLYRQPPPPQRGVATRVGRFFAWVGMALAVVVVGVVGGFYLWAHESVALLRPTSAEGQQTQARLDPPKTAAIALVLGYDHRAGDGTDSSRSDTMMLIRADPVTNTISMLSFPRDLQVPIYCPRKGGGSDVGYGTGRINSAYAYCGLGGALETVRHLTNLPINYLIPINFLGFIGVVNKLGGVWLDVDRRYYNKNVGTSGTDYANINLQPGYQHLTGKQALDFVRFRHTDSDLYRLARQQLFVGAARQQVAKSLGLSTVLGIVNTVTQNHYMEVERGGRAVNLNDIKKYASFAYNLPHGHVFQVKIQNIFGQNELATDQSNITAAVQQFLNPDVGEASTATAVALGHKLPARKRMIPPRQVTLTVLNGNGVAGSASNASYLLGQKGYVTVTPPSGQPANAPNWNYFHSKVYYDPARAANGKVAAQQVAKLIGSADVEPLPAQIRPLANGALLTGIVGSTFHGELTPVVIPTAPVRQPPQVRRDPEATRSTLFKLRKRLP
;
A
#
# COMPACT_ATOMS: atom_id res chain seq x y z
N MET A 1 8.12 -60.42 30.39
CA MET A 1 8.34 -61.88 30.24
C MET A 1 7.78 -62.59 31.45
N ARG A 2 6.68 -63.29 31.34
CA ARG A 2 6.14 -64.18 32.35
C ARG A 2 6.75 -65.58 32.14
N THR A 3 7.74 -65.94 32.92
CA THR A 3 8.24 -67.31 33.00
C THR A 3 7.39 -68.09 33.99
N THR A 4 6.53 -68.97 33.48
CA THR A 4 5.83 -69.98 34.29
C THR A 4 6.84 -71.08 34.64
N LEU A 5 7.24 -71.11 35.90
CA LEU A 5 8.02 -72.21 36.48
C LEU A 5 7.10 -73.45 36.55
N LYS A 6 7.37 -74.45 35.74
CA LYS A 6 6.79 -75.79 35.90
C LYS A 6 7.25 -76.36 37.26
N LYS A 7 6.29 -76.68 38.13
CA LYS A 7 6.50 -77.47 39.35
C LYS A 7 7.03 -78.85 38.99
N GLY A 8 8.33 -79.02 38.98
CA GLY A 8 8.92 -80.38 38.98
C GLY A 8 8.94 -80.91 40.40
N ILE A 9 8.05 -81.77 40.73
CA ILE A 9 8.12 -82.55 41.95
C ILE A 9 9.20 -83.60 41.73
N GLY A 10 10.36 -83.41 42.30
CA GLY A 10 11.39 -84.43 42.29
C GLY A 10 10.96 -85.65 43.08
N ARG A 11 11.00 -86.81 42.42
CA ARG A 11 10.85 -88.10 43.09
C ARG A 11 12.02 -88.28 44.05
N GLY A 12 11.79 -88.24 45.36
CA GLY A 12 12.79 -88.55 46.35
C GLY A 12 12.67 -87.85 47.72
N ALA A 13 11.53 -87.27 48.04
CA ALA A 13 11.33 -86.81 49.39
C ALA A 13 10.86 -88.00 50.27
N ALA A 14 11.70 -88.42 51.21
CA ALA A 14 11.29 -89.35 52.22
C ALA A 14 10.37 -88.62 53.19
N LEU A 15 9.25 -89.21 53.54
CA LEU A 15 8.30 -88.75 54.53
C LEU A 15 8.68 -89.35 55.90
N ASN A 16 8.79 -88.49 56.95
CA ASN A 16 8.86 -88.98 58.29
C ASN A 16 7.48 -89.43 58.79
N GLY A 17 7.39 -90.19 59.86
CA GLY A 17 6.15 -90.78 60.37
C GLY A 17 4.99 -89.82 60.66
N ASN A 18 5.18 -88.49 60.51
CA ASN A 18 4.20 -87.42 60.71
C ASN A 18 3.72 -86.77 59.37
N GLY A 19 4.07 -87.31 58.19
CA GLY A 19 3.60 -86.81 56.91
C GLY A 19 4.26 -85.52 56.42
N HIS A 20 5.35 -85.07 57.05
CA HIS A 20 6.09 -83.90 56.58
C HIS A 20 7.27 -84.29 55.66
N ALA A 21 7.45 -83.65 54.61
CA ALA A 21 8.57 -83.85 53.67
C ALA A 21 9.88 -83.31 54.32
N VAL A 22 10.87 -84.24 54.54
CA VAL A 22 12.20 -83.93 55.08
C VAL A 22 13.11 -83.72 53.88
N LEU A 23 13.66 -82.52 53.81
CA LEU A 23 14.65 -82.18 52.80
C LEU A 23 16.04 -82.73 53.23
N PRO A 24 16.84 -83.32 52.32
CA PRO A 24 18.18 -83.80 52.59
C PRO A 24 19.10 -82.68 53.12
N PRO A 25 20.04 -82.99 53.98
CA PRO A 25 20.99 -81.98 54.49
C PRO A 25 21.77 -81.38 53.33
N GLY A 26 21.69 -80.02 53.19
CA GLY A 26 22.30 -79.28 52.09
C GLY A 26 21.38 -78.85 50.98
N ALA A 27 20.08 -79.22 51.02
CA ALA A 27 19.11 -78.68 50.06
C ALA A 27 18.84 -77.19 50.40
N LEU A 28 19.24 -76.32 49.52
CA LEU A 28 18.90 -74.91 49.60
C LEU A 28 17.39 -74.72 49.63
N THR A 29 16.87 -74.16 50.69
CA THR A 29 15.45 -73.81 50.75
C THR A 29 15.10 -72.79 49.64
N PRO A 30 14.08 -73.06 48.83
CA PRO A 30 13.77 -72.18 47.69
C PRO A 30 13.33 -70.75 48.09
N VAL A 31 13.19 -70.50 49.39
CA VAL A 31 12.69 -69.22 49.95
C VAL A 31 13.72 -68.08 49.92
N THR A 32 15.03 -68.39 49.74
CA THR A 32 16.06 -67.37 49.79
C THR A 32 16.53 -66.86 48.44
N LEU A 33 16.10 -67.50 47.33
CA LEU A 33 16.62 -67.17 45.99
C LEU A 33 15.80 -66.14 45.18
N TYR A 34 14.61 -65.79 45.61
CA TYR A 34 13.76 -64.82 44.86
C TYR A 34 13.02 -63.90 45.78
N ARG A 35 13.77 -63.09 46.54
CA ARG A 35 13.18 -61.84 47.09
C ARG A 35 13.03 -60.88 45.95
N GLN A 36 11.80 -60.74 45.42
CA GLN A 36 11.55 -59.65 44.47
C GLN A 36 12.00 -58.34 45.10
N PRO A 37 12.87 -57.55 44.44
CA PRO A 37 13.19 -56.24 44.94
C PRO A 37 11.91 -55.47 45.17
N PRO A 38 11.80 -54.73 46.28
CA PRO A 38 10.60 -53.94 46.52
C PRO A 38 10.37 -53.04 45.29
N PRO A 39 9.11 -52.89 44.85
CA PRO A 39 8.82 -52.01 43.70
C PRO A 39 9.44 -50.64 44.00
N PRO A 40 10.11 -50.04 42.99
CA PRO A 40 10.79 -48.78 43.19
C PRO A 40 9.80 -47.78 43.81
N GLN A 41 10.09 -47.32 45.02
CA GLN A 41 9.28 -46.28 45.66
C GLN A 41 9.41 -45.02 44.79
N ARG A 42 8.40 -44.75 43.97
CA ARG A 42 8.34 -43.55 43.18
C ARG A 42 8.28 -42.38 44.16
N GLY A 43 9.38 -41.67 44.30
CA GLY A 43 9.51 -40.51 45.19
C GLY A 43 8.42 -39.47 44.86
N VAL A 44 8.06 -38.66 45.86
CA VAL A 44 7.09 -37.56 45.69
C VAL A 44 7.47 -36.66 44.49
N ALA A 45 8.76 -36.44 44.27
CA ALA A 45 9.32 -35.68 43.16
C ALA A 45 8.88 -36.21 41.77
N THR A 46 8.82 -37.55 41.56
CA THR A 46 8.37 -38.15 40.29
C THR A 46 6.86 -38.05 40.08
N ARG A 47 6.06 -38.01 41.16
CA ARG A 47 4.61 -37.76 41.08
C ARG A 47 4.32 -36.31 40.76
N VAL A 48 4.99 -35.38 41.39
CA VAL A 48 4.90 -33.93 41.14
C VAL A 48 5.38 -33.60 39.72
N GLY A 49 6.50 -34.16 39.28
CA GLY A 49 7.01 -33.97 37.92
C GLY A 49 6.00 -34.46 36.83
N ARG A 50 5.33 -35.60 37.08
CA ARG A 50 4.28 -36.09 36.17
C ARG A 50 3.04 -35.21 36.17
N PHE A 51 2.64 -34.68 37.30
CA PHE A 51 1.52 -33.74 37.38
C PHE A 51 1.80 -32.49 36.53
N PHE A 52 2.98 -31.88 36.71
CA PHE A 52 3.37 -30.72 35.88
C PHE A 52 3.51 -31.07 34.40
N ALA A 53 3.98 -32.26 34.03
CA ALA A 53 4.01 -32.74 32.65
C ALA A 53 2.60 -32.85 32.03
N TRP A 54 1.63 -33.39 32.81
CA TRP A 54 0.23 -33.46 32.35
C TRP A 54 -0.41 -32.08 32.25
N VAL A 55 -0.16 -31.18 33.20
CA VAL A 55 -0.64 -29.78 33.14
C VAL A 55 -0.01 -29.06 31.95
N GLY A 56 1.28 -29.23 31.72
CA GLY A 56 1.98 -28.67 30.57
C GLY A 56 1.42 -29.20 29.22
N MET A 57 1.14 -30.52 29.16
CA MET A 57 0.52 -31.14 27.98
C MET A 57 -0.90 -30.61 27.76
N ALA A 58 -1.72 -30.52 28.81
CA ALA A 58 -3.07 -29.96 28.70
C ALA A 58 -3.05 -28.51 28.25
N LEU A 59 -2.14 -27.70 28.80
CA LEU A 59 -1.95 -26.30 28.41
C LEU A 59 -1.48 -26.18 26.95
N ALA A 60 -0.56 -27.04 26.52
CA ALA A 60 -0.13 -27.11 25.11
C ALA A 60 -1.28 -27.46 24.17
N VAL A 61 -2.14 -28.41 24.54
CA VAL A 61 -3.33 -28.78 23.74
C VAL A 61 -4.31 -27.59 23.67
N VAL A 62 -4.53 -26.88 24.79
CA VAL A 62 -5.37 -25.68 24.80
C VAL A 62 -4.79 -24.60 23.91
N VAL A 63 -3.47 -24.33 24.00
CA VAL A 63 -2.80 -23.33 23.15
C VAL A 63 -2.91 -23.72 21.68
N VAL A 64 -2.63 -24.97 21.32
CA VAL A 64 -2.75 -25.46 19.93
C VAL A 64 -4.21 -25.36 19.45
N GLY A 65 -5.17 -25.71 20.32
CA GLY A 65 -6.60 -25.59 20.00
C GLY A 65 -7.04 -24.14 19.74
N VAL A 66 -6.61 -23.21 20.61
CA VAL A 66 -6.91 -21.77 20.47
C VAL A 66 -6.22 -21.18 19.23
N VAL A 67 -4.93 -21.43 19.04
CA VAL A 67 -4.17 -20.93 17.87
C VAL A 67 -4.67 -21.54 16.58
N GLY A 68 -4.90 -22.87 16.58
CA GLY A 68 -5.45 -23.58 15.42
C GLY A 68 -6.87 -23.12 15.08
N GLY A 69 -7.74 -23.02 16.10
CA GLY A 69 -9.10 -22.49 15.93
C GLY A 69 -9.14 -21.07 15.41
N PHE A 70 -8.27 -20.20 15.94
CA PHE A 70 -8.11 -18.82 15.44
C PHE A 70 -7.61 -18.80 13.99
N TYR A 71 -6.64 -19.64 13.66
CA TYR A 71 -6.12 -19.74 12.29
C TYR A 71 -7.21 -20.20 11.30
N LEU A 72 -7.97 -21.25 11.64
CA LEU A 72 -9.07 -21.75 10.81
C LEU A 72 -10.15 -20.68 10.63
N TRP A 73 -10.58 -20.06 11.74
CA TRP A 73 -11.56 -18.96 11.69
C TRP A 73 -11.07 -17.79 10.81
N ALA A 74 -9.81 -17.36 10.95
CA ALA A 74 -9.26 -16.28 10.14
C ALA A 74 -9.17 -16.66 8.66
N HIS A 75 -8.82 -17.92 8.37
CA HIS A 75 -8.77 -18.44 7.00
C HIS A 75 -10.15 -18.47 6.36
N GLU A 76 -11.16 -18.96 7.08
CA GLU A 76 -12.55 -18.99 6.64
C GLU A 76 -13.11 -17.57 6.44
N SER A 77 -12.87 -16.66 7.38
CA SER A 77 -13.29 -15.26 7.27
C SER A 77 -12.72 -14.56 6.04
N VAL A 78 -11.45 -14.81 5.68
CA VAL A 78 -10.88 -14.28 4.45
C VAL A 78 -11.49 -14.92 3.20
N ALA A 79 -11.91 -16.17 3.27
CA ALA A 79 -12.61 -16.81 2.16
C ALA A 79 -13.95 -16.13 1.86
N LEU A 80 -14.64 -15.61 2.87
CA LEU A 80 -15.88 -14.84 2.72
C LEU A 80 -15.70 -13.46 2.06
N LEU A 81 -14.47 -12.94 1.99
CA LEU A 81 -14.16 -11.71 1.23
C LEU A 81 -14.00 -11.94 -0.27
N ARG A 82 -14.00 -13.20 -0.72
CA ARG A 82 -13.84 -13.53 -2.14
C ARG A 82 -15.13 -13.22 -2.90
N PRO A 83 -15.05 -12.80 -4.17
CA PRO A 83 -16.23 -12.56 -4.98
C PRO A 83 -17.06 -13.83 -5.12
N THR A 84 -18.34 -13.75 -4.80
CA THR A 84 -19.30 -14.85 -4.92
C THR A 84 -20.11 -14.77 -6.20
N SER A 85 -20.24 -13.54 -6.75
CA SER A 85 -20.97 -13.30 -7.99
C SER A 85 -20.15 -13.72 -9.23
N ALA A 86 -20.84 -14.16 -10.28
CA ALA A 86 -20.20 -14.45 -11.56
C ALA A 86 -19.50 -13.20 -12.16
N GLU A 87 -20.07 -12.02 -11.96
CA GLU A 87 -19.48 -10.74 -12.36
C GLU A 87 -18.16 -10.47 -11.63
N GLY A 88 -18.13 -10.62 -10.30
CA GLY A 88 -16.91 -10.42 -9.50
C GLY A 88 -15.82 -11.41 -9.91
N GLN A 89 -16.15 -12.67 -10.16
CA GLN A 89 -15.18 -13.67 -10.63
C GLN A 89 -14.63 -13.35 -12.02
N GLN A 90 -15.45 -12.87 -12.95
CA GLN A 90 -15.02 -12.43 -14.27
C GLN A 90 -14.13 -11.17 -14.18
N THR A 91 -14.48 -10.24 -13.31
CA THR A 91 -13.69 -9.02 -13.07
C THR A 91 -12.36 -9.36 -12.40
N GLN A 92 -12.34 -10.31 -11.45
CA GLN A 92 -11.11 -10.80 -10.84
C GLN A 92 -10.12 -11.37 -11.86
N ALA A 93 -10.61 -12.09 -12.86
CA ALA A 93 -9.76 -12.67 -13.92
C ALA A 93 -9.08 -11.59 -14.78
N ARG A 94 -9.59 -10.37 -14.81
CA ARG A 94 -9.04 -9.22 -15.57
C ARG A 94 -7.98 -8.44 -14.79
N LEU A 95 -7.88 -8.63 -13.47
CA LEU A 95 -6.93 -7.91 -12.62
C LEU A 95 -5.49 -8.40 -12.84
N ASP A 96 -4.57 -7.45 -12.83
CA ASP A 96 -3.14 -7.75 -12.92
C ASP A 96 -2.61 -8.38 -11.62
N PRO A 97 -1.74 -9.40 -11.68
CA PRO A 97 -1.11 -9.96 -10.49
C PRO A 97 -0.30 -8.88 -9.76
N PRO A 98 -0.40 -8.76 -8.42
CA PRO A 98 0.37 -7.76 -7.67
C PRO A 98 1.87 -8.09 -7.70
N LYS A 99 2.67 -7.07 -7.99
CA LYS A 99 4.13 -7.07 -7.88
C LYS A 99 4.56 -6.58 -6.48
N THR A 100 5.75 -5.97 -6.37
CA THR A 100 6.26 -5.42 -5.09
C THR A 100 5.36 -4.29 -4.58
N ALA A 101 5.10 -3.29 -5.41
CA ALA A 101 4.05 -2.31 -5.18
C ALA A 101 2.72 -2.82 -5.75
N ALA A 102 1.61 -2.55 -5.07
CA ALA A 102 0.29 -2.97 -5.49
C ALA A 102 -0.69 -1.81 -5.51
N ILE A 103 -1.57 -1.81 -6.52
CA ILE A 103 -2.61 -0.79 -6.72
C ILE A 103 -3.98 -1.45 -6.53
N ALA A 104 -4.79 -0.88 -5.66
CA ALA A 104 -6.18 -1.25 -5.43
C ALA A 104 -7.11 -0.16 -5.96
N LEU A 105 -8.15 -0.56 -6.68
CA LEU A 105 -9.30 0.29 -6.99
C LEU A 105 -10.38 0.05 -5.93
N VAL A 106 -10.71 1.08 -5.18
CA VAL A 106 -11.76 1.06 -4.15
C VAL A 106 -13.01 1.74 -4.70
N LEU A 107 -14.13 1.04 -4.64
CA LEU A 107 -15.44 1.50 -5.10
C LEU A 107 -16.42 1.51 -3.92
N GLY A 108 -16.92 2.69 -3.56
CA GLY A 108 -18.01 2.84 -2.60
C GLY A 108 -19.35 2.91 -3.32
N TYR A 109 -20.28 2.01 -3.00
CA TYR A 109 -21.59 1.98 -3.65
C TYR A 109 -22.73 1.84 -2.63
N ASP A 110 -23.91 2.35 -2.99
CA ASP A 110 -25.14 2.22 -2.22
C ASP A 110 -26.01 1.13 -2.85
N HIS A 111 -26.02 -0.04 -2.23
CA HIS A 111 -26.97 -1.09 -2.59
C HIS A 111 -27.90 -1.32 -1.41
N ARG A 112 -29.17 -1.05 -1.59
CA ARG A 112 -30.21 -1.26 -0.57
C ARG A 112 -30.89 -2.59 -0.81
N ALA A 113 -31.20 -3.27 0.29
CA ALA A 113 -32.06 -4.44 0.22
C ALA A 113 -33.42 -4.01 -0.36
N GLY A 114 -33.73 -4.45 -1.58
CA GLY A 114 -34.95 -4.07 -2.30
C GLY A 114 -34.74 -3.29 -3.62
N ASP A 115 -33.51 -2.84 -3.92
CA ASP A 115 -33.23 -2.09 -5.15
C ASP A 115 -33.23 -2.98 -6.42
N GLY A 116 -33.49 -4.27 -6.31
CA GLY A 116 -33.56 -5.19 -7.44
C GLY A 116 -32.25 -5.27 -8.22
N THR A 117 -32.34 -5.39 -9.54
CA THR A 117 -31.20 -5.36 -10.47
C THR A 117 -30.85 -3.95 -10.94
N ASP A 118 -31.49 -2.91 -10.40
CA ASP A 118 -31.23 -1.55 -10.79
C ASP A 118 -29.81 -1.13 -10.41
N SER A 119 -29.07 -0.68 -11.41
CA SER A 119 -27.66 -0.35 -11.31
C SER A 119 -27.43 0.81 -10.34
N SER A 120 -26.95 0.48 -9.13
CA SER A 120 -26.46 1.49 -8.21
C SER A 120 -25.26 2.20 -8.81
N ARG A 121 -25.12 3.52 -8.56
CA ARG A 121 -23.95 4.29 -9.01
C ARG A 121 -22.89 4.24 -7.92
N SER A 122 -21.62 4.20 -8.32
CA SER A 122 -20.55 4.36 -7.34
C SER A 122 -20.48 5.83 -6.89
N ASP A 123 -20.53 6.06 -5.58
CA ASP A 123 -20.37 7.40 -5.00
C ASP A 123 -18.90 7.76 -4.72
N THR A 124 -18.04 6.77 -4.64
CA THR A 124 -16.60 6.93 -4.40
C THR A 124 -15.81 6.04 -5.32
N MET A 125 -14.80 6.60 -5.97
CA MET A 125 -13.85 5.88 -6.81
C MET A 125 -12.45 6.38 -6.51
N MET A 126 -11.56 5.49 -6.04
CA MET A 126 -10.24 5.86 -5.56
C MET A 126 -9.22 4.75 -5.85
N LEU A 127 -8.05 5.14 -6.34
CA LEU A 127 -6.88 4.27 -6.39
C LEU A 127 -6.08 4.42 -5.10
N ILE A 128 -5.64 3.30 -4.55
CA ILE A 128 -4.71 3.23 -3.42
C ILE A 128 -3.52 2.40 -3.83
N ARG A 129 -2.31 2.96 -3.74
CA ARG A 129 -1.06 2.27 -4.01
C ARG A 129 -0.29 2.06 -2.71
N ALA A 130 0.01 0.83 -2.39
CA ALA A 130 0.89 0.45 -1.30
C ALA A 130 2.26 0.07 -1.89
N ASP A 131 3.30 0.81 -1.52
CA ASP A 131 4.67 0.58 -1.99
C ASP A 131 5.61 0.28 -0.84
N PRO A 132 5.97 -0.99 -0.62
CA PRO A 132 6.92 -1.39 0.43
C PRO A 132 8.36 -0.91 0.18
N VAL A 133 8.75 -0.60 -1.06
CA VAL A 133 10.11 -0.14 -1.37
C VAL A 133 10.34 1.27 -0.87
N THR A 134 9.37 2.16 -1.12
CA THR A 134 9.41 3.55 -0.67
C THR A 134 8.78 3.76 0.70
N ASN A 135 8.17 2.70 1.27
CA ASN A 135 7.38 2.77 2.51
C ASN A 135 6.29 3.84 2.42
N THR A 136 5.51 3.86 1.33
CA THR A 136 4.48 4.87 1.10
C THR A 136 3.13 4.25 0.78
N ILE A 137 2.06 4.97 1.17
CA ILE A 137 0.72 4.78 0.63
C ILE A 137 0.35 6.05 -0.12
N SER A 138 -0.01 5.91 -1.40
CA SER A 138 -0.53 6.99 -2.22
C SER A 138 -2.00 6.75 -2.52
N MET A 139 -2.81 7.81 -2.54
CA MET A 139 -4.23 7.76 -2.84
C MET A 139 -4.53 8.75 -3.95
N LEU A 140 -5.23 8.32 -5.01
CA LEU A 140 -5.72 9.16 -6.09
C LEU A 140 -7.23 8.96 -6.23
N SER A 141 -7.99 10.01 -5.94
CA SER A 141 -9.45 9.97 -5.98
C SER A 141 -9.97 10.63 -7.25
N PHE A 142 -10.99 10.03 -7.85
CA PHE A 142 -11.67 10.57 -9.02
C PHE A 142 -12.99 11.22 -8.60
N PRO A 143 -13.24 12.48 -9.02
CA PRO A 143 -14.57 13.07 -8.86
C PRO A 143 -15.59 12.24 -9.63
N ARG A 144 -16.70 11.88 -8.99
CA ARG A 144 -17.70 10.98 -9.59
C ARG A 144 -18.35 11.54 -10.85
N ASP A 145 -18.47 12.88 -10.94
CA ASP A 145 -19.08 13.58 -12.06
C ASP A 145 -18.05 13.97 -13.14
N LEU A 146 -16.81 13.42 -13.08
CA LEU A 146 -15.77 13.62 -14.07
C LEU A 146 -16.17 12.96 -15.39
N GLN A 147 -16.22 13.75 -16.46
CA GLN A 147 -16.50 13.29 -17.82
C GLN A 147 -15.29 12.57 -18.40
N VAL A 148 -15.48 11.30 -18.72
CA VAL A 148 -14.43 10.42 -19.27
C VAL A 148 -15.02 9.49 -20.32
N PRO A 149 -14.21 8.95 -21.25
CA PRO A 149 -14.61 7.82 -22.07
C PRO A 149 -14.88 6.60 -21.18
N ILE A 150 -16.04 5.99 -21.32
CA ILE A 150 -16.46 4.79 -20.59
C ILE A 150 -16.08 3.56 -21.41
N TYR A 151 -15.48 2.58 -20.75
CA TYR A 151 -15.08 1.30 -21.33
C TYR A 151 -15.79 0.15 -20.63
N CYS A 152 -16.35 -0.75 -21.42
CA CYS A 152 -17.05 -1.94 -20.91
C CYS A 152 -16.29 -3.18 -21.33
N PRO A 153 -16.17 -4.19 -20.44
CA PRO A 153 -15.60 -5.47 -20.81
C PRO A 153 -16.48 -6.16 -21.86
N ARG A 154 -15.85 -6.71 -22.90
CA ARG A 154 -16.57 -7.49 -23.91
C ARG A 154 -17.07 -8.81 -23.30
N LYS A 155 -18.34 -9.13 -23.49
CA LYS A 155 -18.90 -10.45 -23.13
C LYS A 155 -18.19 -11.53 -23.95
N GLY A 156 -17.65 -12.55 -23.27
CA GLY A 156 -16.93 -13.64 -23.92
C GLY A 156 -15.42 -13.42 -24.12
N GLY A 157 -14.85 -12.34 -23.55
CA GLY A 157 -13.42 -12.02 -23.65
C GLY A 157 -13.07 -11.18 -24.88
N GLY A 158 -11.82 -10.73 -24.95
CA GLY A 158 -11.33 -9.84 -26.01
C GLY A 158 -11.13 -8.41 -25.53
N SER A 159 -10.84 -7.49 -26.47
CA SER A 159 -10.61 -6.08 -26.17
C SER A 159 -11.89 -5.40 -25.66
N ASP A 160 -11.71 -4.45 -24.74
CA ASP A 160 -12.81 -3.67 -24.18
C ASP A 160 -13.49 -2.81 -25.26
N VAL A 161 -14.77 -2.53 -25.06
CA VAL A 161 -15.59 -1.75 -25.99
C VAL A 161 -15.84 -0.38 -25.39
N GLY A 162 -15.57 0.67 -26.18
CA GLY A 162 -15.96 2.02 -25.81
C GLY A 162 -17.49 2.15 -25.80
N TYR A 163 -18.04 2.63 -24.69
CA TYR A 163 -19.48 2.84 -24.49
C TYR A 163 -19.92 4.29 -24.83
N GLY A 164 -18.96 5.20 -24.97
CA GLY A 164 -19.17 6.63 -25.16
C GLY A 164 -18.55 7.45 -24.03
N THR A 165 -18.81 8.75 -23.99
CA THR A 165 -18.35 9.65 -22.93
C THR A 165 -19.47 9.86 -21.92
N GLY A 166 -19.11 9.79 -20.65
CA GLY A 166 -20.06 9.99 -19.55
C GLY A 166 -19.36 10.24 -18.22
N ARG A 167 -20.13 10.42 -17.17
CA ARG A 167 -19.58 10.55 -15.82
C ARG A 167 -18.89 9.27 -15.42
N ILE A 168 -17.71 9.36 -14.79
CA ILE A 168 -16.91 8.18 -14.41
C ILE A 168 -17.70 7.20 -13.52
N ASN A 169 -18.61 7.69 -12.66
CA ASN A 169 -19.46 6.84 -11.83
C ASN A 169 -20.51 6.05 -12.64
N SER A 170 -20.82 6.47 -13.85
CA SER A 170 -21.72 5.75 -14.75
C SER A 170 -21.08 4.49 -15.33
N ALA A 171 -19.76 4.37 -15.31
CA ALA A 171 -19.07 3.15 -15.72
C ALA A 171 -19.54 1.92 -14.92
N TYR A 172 -19.72 2.10 -13.61
CA TYR A 172 -20.29 1.06 -12.75
C TYR A 172 -21.76 0.79 -13.07
N ALA A 173 -22.55 1.84 -13.28
CA ALA A 173 -23.98 1.70 -13.60
C ALA A 173 -24.25 1.01 -14.94
N TYR A 174 -23.41 1.25 -15.95
CA TYR A 174 -23.60 0.68 -17.28
C TYR A 174 -23.01 -0.71 -17.45
N CYS A 175 -21.86 -0.97 -16.82
CA CYS A 175 -21.06 -2.15 -17.10
C CYS A 175 -20.52 -2.80 -15.82
N GLY A 176 -21.10 -2.50 -14.67
CA GLY A 176 -20.76 -3.10 -13.38
C GLY A 176 -19.32 -2.85 -12.92
N LEU A 177 -18.81 -3.76 -12.12
CA LEU A 177 -17.45 -3.71 -11.57
C LEU A 177 -16.39 -3.70 -12.69
N GLY A 178 -16.61 -4.51 -13.72
CA GLY A 178 -15.71 -4.57 -14.87
C GLY A 178 -15.64 -3.25 -15.65
N GLY A 179 -16.76 -2.55 -15.80
CA GLY A 179 -16.80 -1.23 -16.44
C GLY A 179 -16.03 -0.17 -15.65
N ALA A 180 -16.19 -0.15 -14.34
CA ALA A 180 -15.42 0.73 -13.46
C ALA A 180 -13.91 0.43 -13.56
N LEU A 181 -13.52 -0.85 -13.53
CA LEU A 181 -12.14 -1.30 -13.65
C LEU A 181 -11.51 -0.83 -14.97
N GLU A 182 -12.14 -1.17 -16.11
CA GLU A 182 -11.57 -0.88 -17.41
C GLU A 182 -11.56 0.63 -17.71
N THR A 183 -12.59 1.35 -17.30
CA THR A 183 -12.61 2.82 -17.45
C THR A 183 -11.45 3.47 -16.70
N VAL A 184 -11.19 3.09 -15.45
CA VAL A 184 -10.07 3.63 -14.68
C VAL A 184 -8.73 3.18 -15.25
N ARG A 185 -8.62 1.93 -15.72
CA ARG A 185 -7.41 1.42 -16.36
C ARG A 185 -7.06 2.20 -17.64
N HIS A 186 -8.02 2.40 -18.51
CA HIS A 186 -7.82 3.21 -19.73
C HIS A 186 -7.51 4.67 -19.43
N LEU A 187 -8.15 5.26 -18.39
CA LEU A 187 -7.93 6.64 -18.00
C LEU A 187 -6.53 6.88 -17.44
N THR A 188 -6.00 5.93 -16.69
CA THR A 188 -4.74 6.09 -15.94
C THR A 188 -3.55 5.34 -16.55
N ASN A 189 -3.82 4.38 -17.42
CA ASN A 189 -2.84 3.42 -17.94
C ASN A 189 -2.06 2.68 -16.84
N LEU A 190 -2.72 2.38 -15.71
CA LEU A 190 -2.11 1.69 -14.57
C LEU A 190 -2.57 0.23 -14.47
N PRO A 191 -1.67 -0.69 -14.10
CA PRO A 191 -2.06 -2.04 -13.73
C PRO A 191 -2.83 -2.00 -12.40
N ILE A 192 -4.04 -2.54 -12.36
CA ILE A 192 -4.85 -2.62 -11.15
C ILE A 192 -4.81 -4.06 -10.63
N ASN A 193 -4.31 -4.22 -9.40
CA ASN A 193 -4.02 -5.52 -8.81
C ASN A 193 -5.13 -6.03 -7.88
N TYR A 194 -5.89 -5.09 -7.31
CA TYR A 194 -7.02 -5.37 -6.43
C TYR A 194 -8.21 -4.50 -6.80
N LEU A 195 -9.40 -5.08 -6.69
CA LEU A 195 -10.67 -4.35 -6.74
C LEU A 195 -11.41 -4.60 -5.43
N ILE A 196 -11.85 -3.53 -4.78
CA ILE A 196 -12.46 -3.56 -3.44
C ILE A 196 -13.78 -2.79 -3.48
N PRO A 197 -14.88 -3.43 -3.88
CA PRO A 197 -16.21 -2.87 -3.73
C PRO A 197 -16.63 -2.89 -2.24
N ILE A 198 -17.12 -1.75 -1.74
CA ILE A 198 -17.55 -1.57 -0.36
C ILE A 198 -18.97 -1.01 -0.34
N ASN A 199 -19.89 -1.74 0.29
CA ASN A 199 -21.23 -1.27 0.57
C ASN A 199 -21.23 -0.27 1.74
N PHE A 200 -22.15 0.67 1.74
CA PHE A 200 -22.28 1.66 2.83
C PHE A 200 -22.55 1.05 4.20
N LEU A 201 -23.31 -0.03 4.28
CA LEU A 201 -23.54 -0.74 5.55
C LEU A 201 -22.24 -1.35 6.09
N GLY A 202 -21.41 -1.88 5.22
CA GLY A 202 -20.05 -2.34 5.58
C GLY A 202 -19.17 -1.21 6.10
N PHE A 203 -19.20 -0.06 5.45
CA PHE A 203 -18.50 1.13 5.91
C PHE A 203 -18.95 1.56 7.33
N ILE A 204 -20.26 1.67 7.55
CA ILE A 204 -20.84 2.01 8.87
C ILE A 204 -20.36 1.00 9.92
N GLY A 205 -20.44 -0.30 9.60
CA GLY A 205 -20.06 -1.36 10.51
C GLY A 205 -18.57 -1.30 10.90
N VAL A 206 -17.68 -1.12 9.92
CA VAL A 206 -16.22 -0.98 10.16
C VAL A 206 -15.92 0.21 11.07
N VAL A 207 -16.49 1.38 10.79
CA VAL A 207 -16.26 2.59 11.59
C VAL A 207 -16.77 2.41 13.02
N ASN A 208 -17.93 1.78 13.22
CA ASN A 208 -18.46 1.49 14.54
C ASN A 208 -17.58 0.51 15.32
N LYS A 209 -17.01 -0.51 14.64
CA LYS A 209 -16.08 -1.47 15.27
C LYS A 209 -14.72 -0.87 15.62
N LEU A 210 -14.29 0.17 14.89
CA LEU A 210 -13.13 0.99 15.27
C LEU A 210 -13.41 1.87 16.50
N GLY A 211 -14.65 1.90 17.00
CA GLY A 211 -15.06 2.77 18.08
C GLY A 211 -15.37 4.19 17.61
N GLY A 212 -15.69 4.39 16.33
CA GLY A 212 -15.88 5.71 15.72
C GLY A 212 -14.58 6.36 15.26
N VAL A 213 -14.66 7.57 14.73
CA VAL A 213 -13.48 8.32 14.24
C VAL A 213 -13.55 9.76 14.76
N TRP A 214 -12.45 10.22 15.37
CA TRP A 214 -12.30 11.61 15.77
C TRP A 214 -11.91 12.47 14.58
N LEU A 215 -12.70 13.49 14.29
CA LEU A 215 -12.55 14.34 13.12
C LEU A 215 -12.92 15.79 13.45
N ASP A 216 -12.18 16.73 12.86
CA ASP A 216 -12.56 18.15 12.88
C ASP A 216 -13.50 18.42 11.71
N VAL A 217 -14.75 18.75 12.06
CA VAL A 217 -15.80 19.09 11.10
C VAL A 217 -15.76 20.61 10.90
N ASP A 218 -15.34 21.05 9.72
CA ASP A 218 -15.06 22.45 9.39
C ASP A 218 -16.28 23.37 9.46
N ARG A 219 -17.47 22.85 9.22
CA ARG A 219 -18.74 23.60 9.24
C ARG A 219 -19.92 22.70 9.52
N ARG A 220 -21.10 23.28 9.74
CA ARG A 220 -22.35 22.52 9.87
C ARG A 220 -22.73 21.86 8.54
N TYR A 221 -22.94 20.54 8.56
CA TYR A 221 -23.53 19.79 7.46
C TYR A 221 -24.94 19.41 7.78
N TYR A 222 -25.89 20.01 7.06
CA TYR A 222 -27.31 19.83 7.29
C TYR A 222 -28.02 19.45 5.99
N ASN A 223 -28.77 18.37 6.02
CA ASN A 223 -29.73 17.97 5.00
C ASN A 223 -30.92 17.30 5.65
N LYS A 224 -32.12 17.67 5.23
CA LYS A 224 -33.36 17.02 5.64
C LYS A 224 -34.07 16.53 4.39
N ASN A 225 -34.37 15.24 4.34
CA ASN A 225 -35.23 14.69 3.30
C ASN A 225 -36.63 15.25 3.44
N VAL A 226 -37.16 15.82 2.38
CA VAL A 226 -38.51 16.45 2.35
C VAL A 226 -39.48 15.69 1.45
N GLY A 227 -39.11 14.47 0.97
CA GLY A 227 -39.97 13.63 0.13
C GLY A 227 -40.09 14.08 -1.32
N THR A 228 -39.23 15.01 -1.77
CA THR A 228 -39.14 15.43 -3.16
C THR A 228 -38.00 14.70 -3.87
N SER A 229 -38.30 14.03 -4.96
CA SER A 229 -37.32 13.27 -5.74
C SER A 229 -36.18 14.14 -6.20
N GLY A 230 -34.93 13.66 -5.99
CA GLY A 230 -33.68 14.25 -6.49
C GLY A 230 -32.76 14.84 -5.42
N THR A 231 -33.29 15.27 -4.26
CA THR A 231 -32.49 15.78 -3.13
C THR A 231 -32.47 14.87 -1.92
N ASP A 232 -33.40 13.90 -1.87
CA ASP A 232 -33.57 12.98 -0.76
C ASP A 232 -32.54 11.83 -0.80
N TYR A 233 -31.42 12.01 -0.12
CA TYR A 233 -30.39 10.95 -0.05
C TYR A 233 -30.04 10.55 1.39
N ALA A 234 -30.08 11.45 2.36
CA ALA A 234 -29.86 11.17 3.78
C ALA A 234 -30.34 12.34 4.66
N ASN A 235 -30.81 12.04 5.86
CA ASN A 235 -30.98 13.05 6.91
C ASN A 235 -29.65 13.26 7.62
N ILE A 236 -29.07 14.44 7.46
CA ILE A 236 -27.73 14.79 7.97
C ILE A 236 -27.83 16.00 8.86
N ASN A 237 -27.23 15.95 10.05
CA ASN A 237 -27.11 17.10 10.95
C ASN A 237 -25.81 16.97 11.76
N LEU A 238 -24.69 17.36 11.15
CA LEU A 238 -23.39 17.40 11.80
C LEU A 238 -23.04 18.84 12.17
N GLN A 239 -22.70 19.08 13.42
CA GLN A 239 -22.23 20.37 13.89
C GLN A 239 -20.77 20.59 13.56
N PRO A 240 -20.26 21.84 13.50
CA PRO A 240 -18.84 22.11 13.37
C PRO A 240 -18.07 21.78 14.64
N GLY A 241 -16.75 21.54 14.50
CA GLY A 241 -15.81 21.30 15.58
C GLY A 241 -15.24 19.90 15.63
N TYR A 242 -14.28 19.69 16.54
CA TYR A 242 -13.63 18.41 16.74
C TYR A 242 -14.56 17.48 17.50
N GLN A 243 -15.01 16.42 16.85
CA GLN A 243 -16.02 15.53 17.39
C GLN A 243 -15.78 14.07 17.01
N HIS A 244 -16.38 13.19 17.79
CA HIS A 244 -16.35 11.75 17.59
C HIS A 244 -17.53 11.32 16.71
N LEU A 245 -17.23 10.89 15.49
CA LEU A 245 -18.24 10.46 14.52
C LEU A 245 -18.49 8.95 14.63
N THR A 246 -19.75 8.56 14.79
CA THR A 246 -20.19 7.17 14.60
C THR A 246 -20.12 6.78 13.13
N GLY A 247 -20.27 5.48 12.81
CA GLY A 247 -20.24 5.01 11.42
C GLY A 247 -21.25 5.71 10.51
N LYS A 248 -22.47 5.95 11.01
CA LYS A 248 -23.49 6.70 10.24
C LYS A 248 -23.08 8.17 10.05
N GLN A 249 -22.64 8.85 11.09
CA GLN A 249 -22.19 10.24 10.99
C GLN A 249 -20.96 10.40 10.09
N ALA A 250 -20.04 9.44 10.13
CA ALA A 250 -18.90 9.39 9.23
C ALA A 250 -19.33 9.20 7.77
N LEU A 251 -20.31 8.32 7.52
CA LEU A 251 -20.89 8.15 6.18
C LEU A 251 -21.57 9.44 5.71
N ASP A 252 -22.35 10.07 6.58
CA ASP A 252 -23.03 11.34 6.29
C ASP A 252 -22.00 12.44 5.95
N PHE A 253 -20.88 12.51 6.68
CA PHE A 253 -19.79 13.46 6.43
C PHE A 253 -19.13 13.25 5.06
N VAL A 254 -18.79 12.01 4.70
CA VAL A 254 -18.11 11.72 3.43
C VAL A 254 -19.05 11.77 2.21
N ARG A 255 -20.39 11.70 2.41
CA ARG A 255 -21.42 11.72 1.35
C ARG A 255 -22.06 13.07 1.11
N PHE A 256 -21.97 14.02 2.04
CA PHE A 256 -22.68 15.29 1.95
C PHE A 256 -22.44 16.02 0.62
N ARG A 257 -23.51 16.61 0.01
CA ARG A 257 -23.45 17.18 -1.34
C ARG A 257 -24.11 18.54 -1.53
N HIS A 258 -25.08 18.95 -0.69
CA HIS A 258 -26.04 20.00 -1.02
C HIS A 258 -25.48 21.38 -1.34
N THR A 259 -24.44 21.82 -0.64
CA THR A 259 -23.86 23.16 -0.81
C THR A 259 -22.44 23.12 -1.36
N ASP A 260 -21.98 21.92 -1.68
CA ASP A 260 -20.59 21.66 -2.00
C ASP A 260 -20.40 21.18 -3.44
N SER A 261 -19.33 21.64 -4.07
CA SER A 261 -18.81 20.98 -5.27
C SER A 261 -18.29 19.57 -4.93
N ASP A 262 -18.21 18.72 -5.94
CA ASP A 262 -17.66 17.38 -5.80
C ASP A 262 -16.22 17.37 -5.25
N LEU A 263 -15.47 18.43 -5.49
CA LEU A 263 -14.10 18.63 -4.97
C LEU A 263 -14.05 18.73 -3.44
N TYR A 264 -15.02 19.39 -2.81
CA TYR A 264 -15.12 19.45 -1.34
C TYR A 264 -15.46 18.09 -0.75
N ARG A 265 -16.34 17.33 -1.41
CA ARG A 265 -16.62 15.95 -0.99
C ARG A 265 -15.36 15.09 -1.04
N LEU A 266 -14.59 15.20 -2.10
CA LEU A 266 -13.33 14.50 -2.25
C LEU A 266 -12.34 14.85 -1.13
N ALA A 267 -12.22 16.14 -0.79
CA ALA A 267 -11.39 16.60 0.33
C ALA A 267 -11.84 16.00 1.67
N ARG A 268 -13.16 15.93 1.94
CA ARG A 268 -13.69 15.29 3.16
C ARG A 268 -13.41 13.80 3.21
N GLN A 269 -13.54 13.08 2.10
CA GLN A 269 -13.19 11.66 2.02
C GLN A 269 -11.72 11.42 2.38
N GLN A 270 -10.83 12.26 1.87
CA GLN A 270 -9.40 12.19 2.18
C GLN A 270 -9.11 12.50 3.65
N LEU A 271 -9.78 13.51 4.20
CA LEU A 271 -9.66 13.89 5.61
C LEU A 271 -10.13 12.76 6.53
N PHE A 272 -11.25 12.12 6.19
CA PHE A 272 -11.76 10.95 6.89
C PHE A 272 -10.75 9.78 6.87
N VAL A 273 -10.17 9.45 5.71
CA VAL A 273 -9.18 8.36 5.61
C VAL A 273 -7.97 8.63 6.52
N GLY A 274 -7.49 9.87 6.56
CA GLY A 274 -6.41 10.27 7.46
C GLY A 274 -6.77 10.09 8.94
N ALA A 275 -7.97 10.51 9.35
CA ALA A 275 -8.47 10.37 10.71
C ALA A 275 -8.74 8.91 11.10
N ALA A 276 -9.34 8.12 10.20
CA ALA A 276 -9.57 6.69 10.39
C ALA A 276 -8.26 5.93 10.61
N ARG A 277 -7.19 6.25 9.86
CA ARG A 277 -5.86 5.67 10.08
C ARG A 277 -5.33 5.94 11.49
N GLN A 278 -5.47 7.17 11.99
CA GLN A 278 -5.05 7.51 13.36
C GLN A 278 -5.85 6.72 14.39
N GLN A 279 -7.14 6.52 14.16
CA GLN A 279 -8.00 5.74 15.03
C GLN A 279 -7.61 4.26 15.01
N VAL A 280 -7.37 3.68 13.83
CA VAL A 280 -6.87 2.30 13.69
C VAL A 280 -5.59 2.11 14.50
N ALA A 281 -4.62 3.01 14.39
CA ALA A 281 -3.36 2.92 15.13
C ALA A 281 -3.55 2.92 16.67
N LYS A 282 -4.62 3.58 17.17
CA LYS A 282 -4.94 3.61 18.62
C LYS A 282 -5.76 2.41 19.08
N SER A 283 -6.58 1.83 18.20
CA SER A 283 -7.63 0.86 18.55
C SER A 283 -7.31 -0.59 18.15
N LEU A 284 -6.12 -0.88 17.60
CA LEU A 284 -5.74 -2.22 17.14
C LEU A 284 -5.55 -3.20 18.30
N GLY A 285 -6.67 -3.58 18.93
CA GLY A 285 -6.76 -4.78 19.76
C GLY A 285 -7.26 -5.98 18.97
N LEU A 286 -6.94 -7.20 19.43
CA LEU A 286 -7.38 -8.44 18.78
C LEU A 286 -8.91 -8.47 18.60
N SER A 287 -9.67 -8.06 19.62
CA SER A 287 -11.14 -7.97 19.58
C SER A 287 -11.66 -7.01 18.51
N THR A 288 -10.99 -5.87 18.31
CA THR A 288 -11.35 -4.88 17.28
C THR A 288 -11.12 -5.45 15.88
N VAL A 289 -9.96 -6.08 15.65
CA VAL A 289 -9.64 -6.71 14.36
C VAL A 289 -10.65 -7.83 14.05
N LEU A 290 -10.93 -8.70 15.02
CA LEU A 290 -11.94 -9.76 14.88
C LEU A 290 -13.32 -9.19 14.56
N GLY A 291 -13.72 -8.13 15.27
CA GLY A 291 -14.99 -7.46 15.06
C GLY A 291 -15.12 -6.81 13.68
N ILE A 292 -14.04 -6.19 13.16
CA ILE A 292 -14.01 -5.62 11.81
C ILE A 292 -14.15 -6.73 10.77
N VAL A 293 -13.32 -7.77 10.85
CA VAL A 293 -13.35 -8.89 9.90
C VAL A 293 -14.75 -9.50 9.87
N ASN A 294 -15.34 -9.82 11.03
CA ASN A 294 -16.68 -10.36 11.10
C ASN A 294 -17.74 -9.42 10.47
N THR A 295 -17.62 -8.11 10.70
CA THR A 295 -18.57 -7.13 10.15
C THR A 295 -18.51 -7.03 8.63
N VAL A 296 -17.31 -7.04 8.03
CA VAL A 296 -17.14 -6.90 6.57
C VAL A 296 -17.45 -8.20 5.82
N THR A 297 -17.30 -9.36 6.48
CA THR A 297 -17.58 -10.66 5.90
C THR A 297 -19.06 -11.06 6.03
N GLN A 298 -19.75 -10.56 7.07
CA GLN A 298 -21.19 -10.73 7.20
C GLN A 298 -21.91 -10.04 6.05
N ASN A 299 -22.87 -10.72 5.43
CA ASN A 299 -23.71 -10.22 4.34
C ASN A 299 -22.95 -9.66 3.11
N HIS A 300 -21.70 -10.05 2.91
CA HIS A 300 -20.87 -9.63 1.77
C HIS A 300 -20.81 -8.10 1.59
N TYR A 301 -20.71 -7.36 2.69
CA TYR A 301 -20.63 -5.90 2.65
C TYR A 301 -19.35 -5.37 1.99
N MET A 302 -18.32 -6.19 1.89
CA MET A 302 -17.08 -5.91 1.19
C MET A 302 -16.57 -7.18 0.54
N GLU A 303 -16.20 -7.08 -0.73
CA GLU A 303 -15.47 -8.11 -1.44
C GLU A 303 -14.06 -7.63 -1.75
N VAL A 304 -13.12 -8.55 -1.92
CA VAL A 304 -11.75 -8.25 -2.30
C VAL A 304 -11.37 -9.16 -3.46
N GLU A 305 -11.33 -8.59 -4.64
CA GLU A 305 -10.87 -9.25 -5.84
C GLU A 305 -9.37 -9.00 -6.02
N ARG A 306 -8.62 -10.05 -6.32
CA ARG A 306 -7.17 -10.01 -6.48
C ARG A 306 -6.75 -10.66 -7.78
N GLY A 307 -5.87 -10.00 -8.52
CA GLY A 307 -5.30 -10.55 -9.74
C GLY A 307 -4.44 -11.80 -9.52
N GLY A 308 -4.55 -12.73 -10.45
CA GLY A 308 -3.79 -13.98 -10.49
C GLY A 308 -4.32 -15.11 -9.60
N ARG A 309 -4.87 -14.84 -8.44
CA ARG A 309 -5.47 -15.84 -7.54
C ARG A 309 -6.43 -15.17 -6.54
N ALA A 310 -7.24 -15.96 -5.88
CA ALA A 310 -8.09 -15.46 -4.80
C ALA A 310 -7.27 -14.88 -3.63
N VAL A 311 -7.81 -13.86 -2.95
CA VAL A 311 -7.24 -13.29 -1.74
C VAL A 311 -7.10 -14.33 -0.64
N ASN A 312 -6.05 -14.26 0.15
CA ASN A 312 -5.82 -15.14 1.28
C ASN A 312 -5.34 -14.36 2.53
N LEU A 313 -5.24 -15.08 3.65
CA LEU A 313 -4.85 -14.51 4.94
C LEU A 313 -3.47 -13.84 4.91
N ASN A 314 -2.52 -14.36 4.11
CA ASN A 314 -1.19 -13.77 4.01
C ASN A 314 -1.21 -12.43 3.27
N ASP A 315 -2.10 -12.25 2.29
CA ASP A 315 -2.29 -10.96 1.62
C ASP A 315 -2.79 -9.92 2.65
N ILE A 316 -3.80 -10.28 3.45
CA ILE A 316 -4.34 -9.40 4.49
C ILE A 316 -3.27 -9.05 5.53
N LYS A 317 -2.54 -10.05 6.06
CA LYS A 317 -1.44 -9.84 7.01
C LYS A 317 -0.35 -8.93 6.45
N LYS A 318 0.05 -9.14 5.20
CA LYS A 318 1.07 -8.33 4.52
C LYS A 318 0.70 -6.85 4.51
N TYR A 319 -0.50 -6.52 4.02
CA TYR A 319 -0.91 -5.12 3.90
C TYR A 319 -1.31 -4.49 5.24
N ALA A 320 -1.90 -5.25 6.15
CA ALA A 320 -2.20 -4.78 7.50
C ALA A 320 -0.91 -4.45 8.27
N SER A 321 0.08 -5.34 8.25
CA SER A 321 1.39 -5.10 8.85
C SER A 321 2.11 -3.91 8.21
N PHE A 322 2.06 -3.80 6.87
CA PHE A 322 2.63 -2.68 6.15
C PHE A 322 1.98 -1.35 6.57
N ALA A 323 0.65 -1.28 6.59
CA ALA A 323 -0.08 -0.07 6.98
C ALA A 323 0.17 0.33 8.44
N TYR A 324 0.29 -0.67 9.34
CA TYR A 324 0.61 -0.45 10.76
C TYR A 324 2.01 0.13 10.96
N ASN A 325 3.02 -0.42 10.29
CA ASN A 325 4.41 -0.01 10.41
C ASN A 325 4.77 1.22 9.55
N LEU A 326 3.80 1.80 8.85
CA LEU A 326 4.05 2.94 7.96
C LEU A 326 4.44 4.18 8.77
N PRO A 327 5.57 4.85 8.47
CA PRO A 327 5.98 6.06 9.17
C PRO A 327 4.95 7.18 9.07
N HIS A 328 4.94 8.09 10.04
CA HIS A 328 4.12 9.29 9.97
C HIS A 328 4.51 10.14 8.76
N GLY A 329 3.51 10.70 8.06
CA GLY A 329 3.75 11.51 6.87
C GLY A 329 3.97 10.73 5.56
N HIS A 330 3.93 9.39 5.59
CA HIS A 330 4.11 8.54 4.41
C HIS A 330 2.79 8.13 3.73
N VAL A 331 1.70 8.81 4.04
CA VAL A 331 0.42 8.71 3.31
C VAL A 331 0.21 9.96 2.49
N PHE A 332 0.14 9.78 1.18
CA PHE A 332 0.07 10.86 0.19
C PHE A 332 -1.31 10.88 -0.45
N GLN A 333 -1.88 12.07 -0.54
CA GLN A 333 -3.17 12.29 -1.17
C GLN A 333 -2.95 13.12 -2.43
N VAL A 334 -3.20 12.52 -3.56
CA VAL A 334 -3.06 13.14 -4.86
C VAL A 334 -4.41 13.63 -5.36
N LYS A 335 -4.44 14.83 -5.90
CA LYS A 335 -5.62 15.45 -6.49
C LYS A 335 -5.37 15.74 -7.97
N ILE A 336 -6.36 15.47 -8.80
CA ILE A 336 -6.34 15.94 -10.18
C ILE A 336 -6.51 17.46 -10.15
N GLN A 337 -5.60 18.17 -10.77
CA GLN A 337 -5.61 19.65 -10.84
C GLN A 337 -6.41 20.13 -12.03
N ASN A 338 -6.74 21.43 -12.06
CA ASN A 338 -7.39 22.11 -13.18
C ASN A 338 -8.68 21.40 -13.63
N ILE A 339 -9.51 20.98 -12.67
CA ILE A 339 -10.85 20.49 -12.95
C ILE A 339 -11.78 21.70 -13.09
N PHE A 340 -12.57 21.71 -14.14
CA PHE A 340 -13.55 22.78 -14.43
C PHE A 340 -14.94 22.20 -14.68
N GLY A 341 -15.96 23.04 -14.60
CA GLY A 341 -17.38 22.64 -14.68
C GLY A 341 -18.09 22.68 -13.33
N GLN A 342 -19.41 22.70 -13.35
CA GLN A 342 -20.25 22.72 -12.13
C GLN A 342 -20.97 21.40 -11.91
N ASN A 343 -21.76 20.96 -12.87
CA ASN A 343 -22.52 19.70 -12.80
C ASN A 343 -21.83 18.55 -13.51
N GLU A 344 -21.03 18.87 -14.52
CA GLU A 344 -20.19 17.95 -15.28
C GLU A 344 -18.77 18.48 -15.19
N LEU A 345 -17.91 17.66 -14.61
CA LEU A 345 -16.52 18.02 -14.38
C LEU A 345 -15.67 17.54 -15.54
N ALA A 346 -14.81 18.40 -16.05
CA ALA A 346 -13.86 18.06 -17.10
C ALA A 346 -12.44 18.44 -16.70
N THR A 347 -11.48 17.75 -17.27
CA THR A 347 -10.05 18.08 -17.17
C THR A 347 -9.31 17.53 -18.40
N ASP A 348 -8.15 18.07 -18.66
CA ASP A 348 -7.29 17.56 -19.72
C ASP A 348 -6.60 16.26 -19.31
N GLN A 349 -6.33 15.38 -20.25
CA GLN A 349 -5.61 14.13 -20.02
C GLN A 349 -4.21 14.37 -19.43
N SER A 350 -3.58 15.50 -19.74
CA SER A 350 -2.29 15.91 -19.15
C SER A 350 -2.36 16.08 -17.64
N ASN A 351 -3.46 16.61 -17.09
CA ASN A 351 -3.66 16.77 -15.66
C ASN A 351 -3.86 15.41 -14.97
N ILE A 352 -4.55 14.49 -15.63
CA ILE A 352 -4.70 13.10 -15.14
C ILE A 352 -3.33 12.41 -15.13
N THR A 353 -2.56 12.54 -16.21
CA THR A 353 -1.21 12.00 -16.32
C THR A 353 -0.28 12.57 -15.25
N ALA A 354 -0.33 13.87 -14.98
CA ALA A 354 0.44 14.51 -13.90
C ALA A 354 0.03 13.97 -12.52
N ALA A 355 -1.26 13.79 -12.27
CA ALA A 355 -1.75 13.19 -11.03
C ALA A 355 -1.29 11.72 -10.88
N VAL A 356 -1.31 10.94 -11.97
CA VAL A 356 -0.80 9.56 -11.98
C VAL A 356 0.70 9.54 -11.67
N GLN A 357 1.50 10.44 -12.24
CA GLN A 357 2.93 10.53 -11.94
C GLN A 357 3.19 10.87 -10.47
N GLN A 358 2.44 11.81 -9.90
CA GLN A 358 2.53 12.13 -8.47
C GLN A 358 2.07 10.98 -7.59
N PHE A 359 1.05 10.22 -8.01
CA PHE A 359 0.58 9.02 -7.33
C PHE A 359 1.63 7.89 -7.31
N LEU A 360 2.37 7.73 -8.41
CA LEU A 360 3.43 6.73 -8.51
C LEU A 360 4.71 7.14 -7.76
N ASN A 361 5.01 8.45 -7.73
CA ASN A 361 6.24 9.01 -7.20
C ASN A 361 5.96 10.13 -6.18
N PRO A 362 5.41 9.79 -4.99
CA PRO A 362 5.12 10.78 -3.97
C PRO A 362 6.40 11.41 -3.41
N ASP A 363 6.37 12.73 -3.13
CA ASP A 363 7.51 13.42 -2.51
C ASP A 363 7.55 13.16 -1.00
N VAL A 364 8.29 12.14 -0.60
CA VAL A 364 8.47 11.74 0.80
C VAL A 364 9.14 12.84 1.63
N GLY A 365 10.02 13.63 1.02
CA GLY A 365 10.77 14.70 1.69
C GLY A 365 9.87 15.84 2.13
N GLU A 366 8.93 16.27 1.31
CA GLU A 366 8.01 17.35 1.59
C GLU A 366 7.01 16.99 2.69
N ALA A 367 6.44 15.79 2.64
CA ALA A 367 5.47 15.32 3.63
C ALA A 367 6.09 15.16 5.03
N SER A 368 7.30 14.62 5.13
CA SER A 368 8.02 14.50 6.41
C SER A 368 8.32 15.86 7.02
N THR A 369 8.65 16.84 6.18
CA THR A 369 8.92 18.24 6.56
C THR A 369 7.64 18.91 7.08
N ALA A 370 6.52 18.79 6.38
CA ALA A 370 5.23 19.34 6.79
C ALA A 370 4.74 18.74 8.12
N THR A 371 4.91 17.43 8.30
CA THR A 371 4.57 16.75 9.55
C THR A 371 5.44 17.23 10.71
N ALA A 372 6.75 17.39 10.50
CA ALA A 372 7.65 17.90 11.53
C ALA A 372 7.28 19.33 11.96
N VAL A 373 6.92 20.20 11.01
CA VAL A 373 6.42 21.57 11.31
C VAL A 373 5.12 21.53 12.12
N ALA A 374 4.17 20.69 11.70
CA ALA A 374 2.88 20.56 12.38
C ALA A 374 3.01 20.03 13.83
N LEU A 375 4.03 19.22 14.10
CA LEU A 375 4.38 18.71 15.43
C LEU A 375 5.22 19.69 16.25
N GLY A 376 5.46 20.92 15.77
CA GLY A 376 6.26 21.94 16.45
C GLY A 376 7.77 21.67 16.51
N HIS A 377 8.25 20.68 15.75
CA HIS A 377 9.69 20.45 15.62
C HIS A 377 10.30 21.59 14.79
N LYS A 378 11.33 22.25 15.35
CA LYS A 378 12.16 23.18 14.55
C LYS A 378 12.76 22.38 13.41
N LEU A 379 12.35 22.72 12.18
CA LEU A 379 13.00 22.17 11.01
C LEU A 379 14.49 22.47 11.07
N PRO A 380 15.36 21.49 10.78
CA PRO A 380 16.73 21.81 10.43
C PRO A 380 16.65 22.82 9.28
N ALA A 381 17.31 23.97 9.45
CA ALA A 381 17.31 25.03 8.44
C ALA A 381 17.48 24.39 7.07
N ARG A 382 16.51 24.62 6.17
CA ARG A 382 16.54 24.08 4.80
C ARG A 382 17.89 24.49 4.23
N LYS A 383 18.80 23.55 4.04
CA LYS A 383 20.13 23.84 3.50
C LYS A 383 19.90 24.52 2.17
N ARG A 384 20.14 25.80 2.13
CA ARG A 384 19.86 26.67 0.97
C ARG A 384 20.58 26.06 -0.23
N MET A 385 19.82 25.64 -1.24
CA MET A 385 20.40 25.11 -2.46
C MET A 385 21.28 26.19 -3.10
N ILE A 386 22.50 25.83 -3.46
CA ILE A 386 23.37 26.74 -4.18
C ILE A 386 22.89 26.75 -5.64
N PRO A 387 22.52 27.91 -6.22
CA PRO A 387 22.12 27.94 -7.62
C PRO A 387 23.25 27.41 -8.52
N PRO A 388 22.95 26.66 -9.58
CA PRO A 388 23.97 26.06 -10.47
C PRO A 388 25.05 27.02 -10.91
N ARG A 389 24.70 28.28 -11.21
CA ARG A 389 25.64 29.37 -11.59
C ARG A 389 26.65 29.74 -10.52
N GLN A 390 26.44 29.34 -9.27
CA GLN A 390 27.37 29.58 -8.15
C GLN A 390 28.17 28.32 -7.79
N VAL A 391 27.89 27.20 -8.44
CA VAL A 391 28.60 25.96 -8.22
C VAL A 391 29.70 25.81 -9.25
N THR A 392 30.95 25.95 -8.81
CA THR A 392 32.13 25.65 -9.63
C THR A 392 32.41 24.14 -9.58
N LEU A 393 32.67 23.52 -10.73
CA LEU A 393 32.81 22.07 -10.87
C LEU A 393 33.97 21.73 -11.80
N THR A 394 34.92 20.93 -11.33
CA THR A 394 35.92 20.26 -12.16
C THR A 394 35.45 18.84 -12.47
N VAL A 395 35.51 18.38 -13.73
CA VAL A 395 35.13 17.03 -14.13
C VAL A 395 36.36 16.27 -14.63
N LEU A 396 36.54 15.08 -14.09
CA LEU A 396 37.69 14.21 -14.41
C LEU A 396 37.19 12.90 -15.03
N ASN A 397 37.98 12.37 -15.98
CA ASN A 397 37.75 11.08 -16.59
C ASN A 397 38.25 9.95 -15.67
N GLY A 398 37.34 9.11 -15.20
CA GLY A 398 37.63 7.94 -14.37
C GLY A 398 37.28 6.59 -15.03
N ASN A 399 36.70 6.61 -16.25
CA ASN A 399 36.33 5.39 -16.98
C ASN A 399 37.26 5.07 -18.16
N GLY A 400 38.28 5.89 -18.40
CA GLY A 400 39.26 5.68 -19.50
C GLY A 400 38.70 5.99 -20.90
N VAL A 401 37.43 6.38 -21.05
CA VAL A 401 36.86 6.69 -22.36
C VAL A 401 37.25 8.12 -22.76
N ALA A 402 37.89 8.26 -23.90
CA ALA A 402 38.33 9.57 -24.41
C ALA A 402 37.12 10.54 -24.55
N GLY A 403 37.27 11.78 -24.07
CA GLY A 403 36.22 12.78 -24.15
C GLY A 403 35.10 12.67 -23.11
N SER A 404 35.07 11.65 -22.28
CA SER A 404 34.00 11.42 -21.30
C SER A 404 33.86 12.59 -20.31
N ALA A 405 34.96 13.08 -19.76
CA ALA A 405 34.97 14.25 -18.86
C ALA A 405 34.55 15.55 -19.57
N SER A 406 35.01 15.75 -20.80
CA SER A 406 34.67 16.93 -21.61
C SER A 406 33.18 16.96 -21.94
N ASN A 407 32.60 15.82 -22.32
CA ASN A 407 31.18 15.69 -22.59
C ASN A 407 30.35 15.99 -21.33
N ALA A 408 30.69 15.38 -20.20
CA ALA A 408 30.01 15.63 -18.94
C ALA A 408 30.12 17.10 -18.51
N SER A 409 31.30 17.73 -18.66
CA SER A 409 31.51 19.17 -18.41
C SER A 409 30.61 20.03 -19.28
N TYR A 410 30.54 19.74 -20.57
CA TYR A 410 29.68 20.45 -21.52
C TYR A 410 28.21 20.37 -21.13
N LEU A 411 27.72 19.17 -20.87
CA LEU A 411 26.33 18.92 -20.50
C LEU A 411 25.95 19.59 -19.16
N LEU A 412 26.85 19.58 -18.17
CA LEU A 412 26.65 20.26 -16.89
C LEU A 412 26.69 21.78 -17.08
N GLY A 413 27.57 22.30 -17.95
CA GLY A 413 27.58 23.71 -18.34
C GLY A 413 26.24 24.15 -18.94
N GLN A 414 25.60 23.34 -19.79
CA GLN A 414 24.26 23.62 -20.32
C GLN A 414 23.17 23.67 -19.23
N LYS A 415 23.38 22.99 -18.08
CA LYS A 415 22.52 23.10 -16.91
C LYS A 415 22.85 24.29 -16.00
N GLY A 416 23.77 25.14 -16.43
CA GLY A 416 24.15 26.39 -15.74
C GLY A 416 25.24 26.22 -14.67
N TYR A 417 25.89 25.08 -14.56
CA TYR A 417 27.04 24.88 -13.69
C TYR A 417 28.29 25.55 -14.30
N VAL A 418 29.15 26.11 -13.43
CA VAL A 418 30.41 26.73 -13.87
C VAL A 418 31.50 25.67 -13.89
N THR A 419 31.86 25.20 -15.08
CA THR A 419 32.91 24.20 -15.23
C THR A 419 34.30 24.84 -15.20
N VAL A 420 35.20 24.24 -14.41
CA VAL A 420 36.60 24.65 -14.25
C VAL A 420 37.49 23.57 -14.81
N THR A 421 38.44 23.94 -15.65
CA THR A 421 39.43 22.99 -16.18
C THR A 421 40.45 22.63 -15.10
N PRO A 422 41.04 21.44 -15.13
CA PRO A 422 42.18 21.09 -14.29
C PRO A 422 43.36 22.04 -14.50
N PRO A 423 44.35 22.07 -13.57
CA PRO A 423 45.51 22.92 -13.72
C PRO A 423 46.18 22.77 -15.08
N SER A 424 46.71 23.87 -15.61
CA SER A 424 47.36 23.95 -16.92
C SER A 424 48.42 22.84 -17.08
N GLY A 425 48.35 22.15 -18.22
CA GLY A 425 49.27 21.04 -18.54
C GLY A 425 48.88 19.67 -18.01
N GLN A 426 47.79 19.57 -17.24
CA GLN A 426 47.28 18.26 -16.80
C GLN A 426 46.02 17.84 -17.61
N PRO A 427 45.97 16.59 -18.08
CA PRO A 427 44.75 16.06 -18.70
C PRO A 427 43.63 15.98 -17.64
N ALA A 428 42.38 16.13 -18.08
CA ALA A 428 41.20 16.00 -17.24
C ALA A 428 40.92 14.52 -16.83
N ASN A 429 41.94 13.83 -16.32
CA ASN A 429 41.89 12.43 -15.88
C ASN A 429 41.89 12.33 -14.37
N ALA A 430 41.14 11.37 -13.83
CA ALA A 430 41.27 10.91 -12.46
C ALA A 430 42.62 10.17 -12.25
N PRO A 431 43.08 9.96 -11.01
CA PRO A 431 44.34 9.25 -10.72
C PRO A 431 44.41 7.82 -11.30
N ASN A 432 43.27 7.21 -11.56
CA ASN A 432 43.12 5.94 -12.24
C ASN A 432 41.81 5.87 -13.02
N TRP A 433 41.61 4.79 -13.82
CA TRP A 433 40.42 4.58 -14.65
C TRP A 433 39.52 3.46 -14.14
N ASN A 434 39.60 3.14 -12.85
CA ASN A 434 38.87 2.01 -12.26
C ASN A 434 37.58 2.46 -11.55
N TYR A 435 37.01 3.61 -11.93
CA TYR A 435 35.77 4.10 -11.38
C TYR A 435 34.59 3.45 -12.11
N PHE A 436 33.95 2.48 -11.47
CA PHE A 436 32.72 1.86 -12.00
C PHE A 436 31.55 2.84 -11.85
N HIS A 437 31.28 3.31 -10.62
CA HIS A 437 30.31 4.38 -10.39
C HIS A 437 30.98 5.75 -10.53
N SER A 438 30.24 6.70 -11.09
CA SER A 438 30.66 8.11 -11.04
C SER A 438 30.70 8.59 -9.59
N LYS A 439 31.57 9.56 -9.29
CA LYS A 439 31.70 10.14 -7.95
C LYS A 439 31.65 11.65 -8.02
N VAL A 440 31.02 12.30 -7.01
CA VAL A 440 31.03 13.74 -6.85
C VAL A 440 31.59 14.07 -5.47
N TYR A 441 32.76 14.65 -5.48
CA TYR A 441 33.44 15.13 -4.27
C TYR A 441 33.09 16.58 -3.98
N TYR A 442 32.89 16.93 -2.70
CA TYR A 442 32.70 18.28 -2.23
C TYR A 442 33.81 18.68 -1.24
N ASP A 443 34.22 19.92 -1.28
CA ASP A 443 35.17 20.44 -0.29
C ASP A 443 34.43 21.06 0.91
N PRO A 444 34.41 20.38 2.08
CA PRO A 444 33.68 20.88 3.25
C PRO A 444 34.24 22.21 3.79
N ALA A 445 35.50 22.53 3.48
CA ALA A 445 36.13 23.79 3.90
C ALA A 445 35.68 25.00 3.07
N ARG A 446 35.15 24.79 1.84
CA ARG A 446 34.80 25.85 0.90
C ARG A 446 33.36 26.33 0.99
N ALA A 447 32.41 25.42 1.31
CA ALA A 447 31.03 25.83 1.50
C ALA A 447 30.29 24.86 2.43
N ALA A 448 29.57 25.41 3.40
CA ALA A 448 28.71 24.66 4.32
C ALA A 448 27.64 23.81 3.59
N ASN A 449 27.22 24.25 2.39
CA ASN A 449 26.22 23.58 1.56
C ASN A 449 26.84 22.77 0.39
N GLY A 450 28.14 22.60 0.33
CA GLY A 450 28.85 21.88 -0.73
C GLY A 450 28.32 20.46 -0.93
N LYS A 451 27.99 19.75 0.15
CA LYS A 451 27.39 18.42 0.10
C LYS A 451 26.03 18.41 -0.62
N VAL A 452 25.21 19.45 -0.42
CA VAL A 452 23.89 19.56 -1.08
C VAL A 452 24.04 19.78 -2.57
N ALA A 453 24.97 20.66 -2.97
CA ALA A 453 25.31 20.89 -4.38
C ALA A 453 25.87 19.60 -5.03
N ALA A 454 26.73 18.86 -4.33
CA ALA A 454 27.24 17.56 -4.81
C ALA A 454 26.14 16.55 -5.04
N GLN A 455 25.14 16.45 -4.14
CA GLN A 455 23.97 15.58 -4.30
C GLN A 455 23.11 15.95 -5.52
N GLN A 456 23.03 17.24 -5.87
CA GLN A 456 22.33 17.68 -7.08
C GLN A 456 23.06 17.23 -8.35
N VAL A 457 24.38 17.46 -8.39
CA VAL A 457 25.20 17.04 -9.53
C VAL A 457 25.23 15.52 -9.67
N ALA A 458 25.31 14.79 -8.56
CA ALA A 458 25.32 13.33 -8.54
C ALA A 458 24.07 12.71 -9.20
N LYS A 459 22.89 13.32 -9.00
CA LYS A 459 21.64 12.89 -9.66
C LYS A 459 21.67 13.07 -11.18
N LEU A 460 22.42 14.06 -11.66
CA LEU A 460 22.53 14.34 -13.08
C LEU A 460 23.44 13.36 -13.81
N ILE A 461 24.49 12.89 -13.17
CA ILE A 461 25.51 12.01 -13.79
C ILE A 461 25.32 10.52 -13.43
N GLY A 462 24.07 10.04 -13.37
CA GLY A 462 23.77 8.62 -13.22
C GLY A 462 23.83 8.09 -11.79
N SER A 463 23.33 8.87 -10.80
CA SER A 463 23.31 8.48 -9.38
C SER A 463 24.69 8.22 -8.80
N ALA A 464 25.60 9.18 -9.00
CA ALA A 464 26.96 9.11 -8.50
C ALA A 464 27.05 9.13 -6.97
N ASP A 465 28.09 8.53 -6.43
CA ASP A 465 28.42 8.57 -5.00
C ASP A 465 28.88 9.97 -4.58
N VAL A 466 28.47 10.42 -3.39
CA VAL A 466 28.83 11.74 -2.86
C VAL A 466 29.71 11.61 -1.63
N GLU A 467 30.95 12.05 -1.74
CA GLU A 467 31.98 11.93 -0.70
C GLU A 467 32.71 13.28 -0.46
N PRO A 468 33.34 13.49 0.71
CA PRO A 468 34.27 14.59 0.91
C PRO A 468 35.48 14.49 -0.02
N LEU A 469 36.03 15.62 -0.45
CA LEU A 469 37.16 15.68 -1.37
C LEU A 469 38.42 15.08 -0.75
N PRO A 470 38.93 13.95 -1.25
CA PRO A 470 40.14 13.32 -0.71
C PRO A 470 41.40 14.10 -1.09
N ALA A 471 42.44 13.98 -0.26
CA ALA A 471 43.71 14.71 -0.46
C ALA A 471 44.34 14.44 -1.84
N GLN A 472 44.20 13.22 -2.36
CA GLN A 472 44.78 12.84 -3.67
C GLN A 472 44.09 13.51 -4.87
N ILE A 473 42.79 13.85 -4.74
CA ILE A 473 42.03 14.52 -5.80
C ILE A 473 42.09 16.04 -5.69
N ARG A 474 42.39 16.56 -4.50
CA ARG A 474 42.43 18.02 -4.23
C ARG A 474 43.29 18.84 -5.20
N PRO A 475 44.51 18.40 -5.62
CA PRO A 475 45.28 19.12 -6.62
C PRO A 475 44.58 19.26 -7.97
N LEU A 476 43.79 18.24 -8.37
CA LEU A 476 43.08 18.20 -9.64
C LEU A 476 41.80 19.04 -9.64
N ALA A 477 41.29 19.38 -8.47
CA ALA A 477 40.06 20.17 -8.32
C ALA A 477 40.21 21.63 -8.79
N ASN A 478 41.41 22.13 -8.91
CA ASN A 478 41.72 23.52 -9.31
C ASN A 478 40.86 24.58 -8.63
N GLY A 479 40.65 24.42 -7.33
CA GLY A 479 39.87 25.36 -6.54
C GLY A 479 38.36 25.30 -6.74
N ALA A 480 37.82 24.36 -7.51
CA ALA A 480 36.39 24.17 -7.66
C ALA A 480 35.71 23.76 -6.36
N LEU A 481 34.45 24.11 -6.21
CA LEU A 481 33.60 23.71 -5.07
C LEU A 481 33.33 22.18 -5.10
N LEU A 482 33.15 21.65 -6.29
CA LEU A 482 32.89 20.22 -6.52
C LEU A 482 33.91 19.65 -7.49
N THR A 483 34.21 18.36 -7.34
CA THR A 483 34.99 17.60 -8.31
C THR A 483 34.20 16.34 -8.68
N GLY A 484 33.75 16.26 -9.93
CA GLY A 484 33.11 15.09 -10.49
C GLY A 484 34.12 14.14 -11.11
N ILE A 485 34.00 12.85 -10.84
CA ILE A 485 34.72 11.80 -11.58
C ILE A 485 33.70 10.98 -12.35
N VAL A 486 33.85 10.93 -13.65
CA VAL A 486 32.96 10.18 -14.53
C VAL A 486 33.39 8.71 -14.55
N GLY A 487 32.55 7.84 -14.04
CA GLY A 487 32.74 6.38 -14.03
C GLY A 487 32.09 5.69 -15.22
N SER A 488 32.20 4.36 -15.27
CA SER A 488 31.67 3.51 -16.36
C SER A 488 30.14 3.54 -16.45
N THR A 489 29.45 3.92 -15.37
CA THR A 489 27.97 4.09 -15.36
C THR A 489 27.48 5.35 -16.06
N PHE A 490 28.38 6.25 -16.48
CA PHE A 490 28.01 7.42 -17.28
C PHE A 490 28.03 7.06 -18.78
N HIS A 491 26.86 7.07 -19.42
CA HIS A 491 26.71 6.69 -20.83
C HIS A 491 26.68 7.87 -21.80
N GLY A 492 27.28 9.00 -21.43
CA GLY A 492 27.39 10.15 -22.31
C GLY A 492 26.21 11.12 -22.27
N GLU A 493 25.18 10.85 -21.47
CA GLU A 493 24.00 11.69 -21.29
C GLU A 493 23.75 11.97 -19.81
N LEU A 494 23.24 13.16 -19.50
CA LEU A 494 22.76 13.45 -18.16
C LEU A 494 21.43 12.76 -17.94
N THR A 495 21.23 12.21 -16.77
CA THR A 495 19.92 11.69 -16.36
C THR A 495 18.90 12.82 -16.50
N PRO A 496 17.81 12.65 -17.26
CA PRO A 496 16.81 13.70 -17.42
C PRO A 496 16.25 14.03 -16.04
N VAL A 497 16.54 15.21 -15.55
CA VAL A 497 15.73 15.80 -14.48
C VAL A 497 14.40 16.09 -15.14
N VAL A 498 13.38 15.32 -14.80
CA VAL A 498 12.00 15.63 -15.17
C VAL A 498 11.65 16.92 -14.42
N ILE A 499 12.04 18.06 -14.99
CA ILE A 499 11.44 19.33 -14.62
C ILE A 499 10.04 19.24 -15.23
N PRO A 500 8.96 19.37 -14.45
CA PRO A 500 7.65 19.52 -15.03
C PRO A 500 7.69 20.81 -15.87
N THR A 501 7.91 20.68 -17.16
CA THR A 501 7.68 21.78 -18.09
C THR A 501 6.18 22.01 -18.07
N ALA A 502 5.78 23.19 -17.63
CA ALA A 502 4.40 23.63 -17.77
C ALA A 502 3.99 23.40 -19.23
N PRO A 503 2.88 22.70 -19.48
CA PRO A 503 2.47 22.38 -20.84
C PRO A 503 2.27 23.68 -21.63
N VAL A 504 2.94 23.78 -22.76
CA VAL A 504 2.67 24.84 -23.74
C VAL A 504 1.19 24.71 -24.10
N ARG A 505 0.41 25.73 -23.76
CA ARG A 505 -1.01 25.82 -24.12
C ARG A 505 -1.12 25.76 -25.65
N GLN A 506 -1.48 24.62 -26.19
CA GLN A 506 -2.06 24.61 -27.53
C GLN A 506 -3.49 25.14 -27.40
N PRO A 507 -3.90 26.09 -28.26
CA PRO A 507 -5.28 26.54 -28.26
C PRO A 507 -6.20 25.36 -28.60
N PRO A 508 -7.41 25.26 -27.99
CA PRO A 508 -8.32 24.15 -28.22
C PRO A 508 -8.67 24.09 -29.71
N GLN A 509 -8.35 22.96 -30.32
CA GLN A 509 -8.88 22.66 -31.65
C GLN A 509 -10.37 22.38 -31.50
N VAL A 510 -11.19 23.36 -31.83
CA VAL A 510 -12.64 23.19 -31.95
C VAL A 510 -12.88 22.25 -33.14
N ARG A 511 -13.05 20.95 -32.86
CA ARG A 511 -13.66 20.04 -33.83
C ARG A 511 -15.10 20.50 -34.05
N ARG A 512 -15.35 21.16 -35.14
CA ARG A 512 -16.73 21.40 -35.63
C ARG A 512 -17.31 20.06 -36.04
N ASP A 513 -18.26 19.59 -35.26
CA ASP A 513 -19.00 18.38 -35.53
C ASP A 513 -19.89 18.63 -36.79
N PRO A 514 -19.70 17.94 -37.92
CA PRO A 514 -20.45 18.22 -39.14
C PRO A 514 -21.95 17.95 -39.00
N GLU A 515 -22.38 17.12 -38.03
CA GLU A 515 -23.79 16.82 -37.83
C GLU A 515 -24.53 17.90 -37.04
N ALA A 516 -23.87 18.60 -36.12
CA ALA A 516 -24.47 19.71 -35.36
C ALA A 516 -24.85 20.88 -36.27
N THR A 517 -24.09 21.10 -37.35
CA THR A 517 -24.36 22.16 -38.32
C THR A 517 -25.56 21.81 -39.23
N ARG A 518 -25.79 20.53 -39.52
CA ARG A 518 -26.97 20.10 -40.32
C ARG A 518 -28.28 20.20 -39.51
N SER A 519 -28.25 19.87 -38.22
CA SER A 519 -29.43 19.95 -37.35
C SER A 519 -29.92 21.39 -37.17
N THR A 520 -29.01 22.36 -37.05
CA THR A 520 -29.35 23.77 -36.88
C THR A 520 -29.89 24.41 -38.16
N LEU A 521 -29.35 24.06 -39.32
CA LEU A 521 -29.85 24.51 -40.62
C LEU A 521 -31.23 23.92 -40.97
N PHE A 522 -31.52 22.69 -40.54
CA PHE A 522 -32.82 22.05 -40.75
C PHE A 522 -33.92 22.67 -39.87
N LYS A 523 -33.62 23.16 -38.69
CA LYS A 523 -34.56 23.88 -37.81
C LYS A 523 -34.81 25.32 -38.25
N LEU A 524 -33.86 25.99 -38.89
CA LEU A 524 -34.03 27.35 -39.42
C LEU A 524 -34.88 27.37 -40.70
N ARG A 525 -34.82 26.31 -41.52
CA ARG A 525 -35.62 26.20 -42.76
C ARG A 525 -37.13 25.95 -42.52
N LYS A 526 -37.53 25.55 -41.29
CA LYS A 526 -38.95 25.37 -40.90
C LYS A 526 -39.59 26.60 -40.24
N ARG A 527 -38.89 27.75 -40.14
CA ARG A 527 -39.39 28.97 -39.49
C ARG A 527 -39.41 30.21 -40.39
N LEU A 528 -39.33 30.04 -41.72
CA LEU A 528 -39.60 31.12 -42.68
C LEU A 528 -40.93 30.84 -43.38
N PRO A 529 -41.81 31.85 -43.44
CA PRO A 529 -43.18 31.72 -43.95
C PRO A 529 -43.24 31.31 -45.41
#